data_234502d2b59987d15891058a23075314
#
_entry.id   234502d2b59987d15891058a23075314
#
_cell.length_a   1.000
_cell.length_b   1.000
_cell.length_c   1.000
_cell.angle_alpha   90.00
_cell.angle_beta   90.00
_cell.angle_gamma   90.00
#
_symmetry.space_group_name_H-M   'P 1'
#
loop_
_entity.id
_entity.type
_entity.pdbx_description
1 polymer ?
#
loop_
_entity_poly.entity_id
_entity_poly.type
_entity_poly.pdbx_seq_one_letter_code
_entity_poly.pdbx_strand_id
1 'polypeptide(L)'
;TTRLYIDKDGDVGIGDSSPSYKLDVDGTIRATGDVIAYSDVRVKENIKTIDNSLEKVSKLRGVEFNKIGNNEKSIGVIAQEIEKVIPEVVKEDDKGMKSVAYGNISGLLIEAIKELKAEIEELKKCKCNCNE
;
A
#
# COMPACT_ATOMS: atom_id res chain seq x y z
N THR A 1 -14.31 14.60 24.42
CA THR A 1 -13.78 14.22 23.09
C THR A 1 -12.49 14.99 22.85
N THR A 2 -11.37 14.31 22.79
CA THR A 2 -10.06 14.89 22.49
C THR A 2 -10.05 15.32 21.01
N ARG A 3 -9.76 16.59 20.74
CA ARG A 3 -9.70 17.11 19.37
C ARG A 3 -8.28 17.09 18.81
N LEU A 4 -7.31 17.49 19.64
CA LEU A 4 -5.87 17.43 19.38
C LEU A 4 -5.20 16.98 20.67
N TYR A 5 -4.33 16.02 20.56
CA TYR A 5 -3.56 15.46 21.67
C TYR A 5 -2.09 15.37 21.26
N ILE A 6 -1.20 15.75 22.15
CA ILE A 6 0.24 15.51 22.00
C ILE A 6 0.67 14.76 23.26
N ASP A 7 1.20 13.57 23.06
CA ASP A 7 1.64 12.72 24.17
C ASP A 7 3.02 13.10 24.68
N LYS A 8 3.50 12.39 25.70
CA LYS A 8 4.82 12.59 26.33
C LYS A 8 6.00 12.34 25.38
N ASP A 9 5.81 11.53 24.32
CA ASP A 9 6.81 11.15 23.33
C ASP A 9 6.76 12.05 22.09
N GLY A 10 5.83 13.04 22.09
CA GLY A 10 5.64 14.01 21.02
C GLY A 10 4.84 13.47 19.84
N ASP A 11 4.07 12.40 20.04
CA ASP A 11 3.17 11.86 19.03
C ASP A 11 1.86 12.66 19.04
N VAL A 12 1.33 12.98 17.86
CA VAL A 12 0.18 13.85 17.69
C VAL A 12 -1.04 13.03 17.27
N GLY A 13 -2.08 13.03 18.09
CA GLY A 13 -3.38 12.45 17.81
C GLY A 13 -4.40 13.53 17.41
N ILE A 14 -5.10 13.33 16.31
CA ILE A 14 -6.26 14.14 15.91
C ILE A 14 -7.51 13.27 16.02
N GLY A 15 -8.37 13.59 17.00
CA GLY A 15 -9.49 12.72 17.34
C GLY A 15 -9.10 11.47 18.16
N ASP A 16 -7.82 11.20 18.32
CA ASP A 16 -7.25 10.11 19.10
C ASP A 16 -6.46 10.66 20.30
N SER A 17 -6.62 10.03 21.45
CA SER A 17 -5.89 10.33 22.69
C SER A 17 -4.78 9.32 23.03
N SER A 18 -4.55 8.35 22.14
CA SER A 18 -3.54 7.30 22.29
C SER A 18 -2.89 7.03 20.92
N PRO A 19 -2.19 8.01 20.33
CA PRO A 19 -1.58 7.86 19.02
C PRO A 19 -0.52 6.74 19.03
N SER A 20 -0.57 5.88 18.01
CA SER A 20 0.40 4.80 17.79
C SER A 20 1.50 5.19 16.80
N TYR A 21 1.38 6.35 16.18
CA TYR A 21 2.32 6.91 15.20
C TYR A 21 2.60 8.38 15.50
N LYS A 22 3.64 8.95 14.90
CA LYS A 22 3.99 10.38 15.05
C LYS A 22 2.83 11.33 14.71
N LEU A 23 1.94 10.92 13.81
CA LEU A 23 0.66 11.56 13.56
C LEU A 23 -0.39 10.45 13.37
N ASP A 24 -1.35 10.39 14.24
CA ASP A 24 -2.48 9.46 14.18
C ASP A 24 -3.79 10.22 14.11
N VAL A 25 -4.62 9.91 13.11
CA VAL A 25 -5.83 10.67 12.80
C VAL A 25 -7.05 9.75 12.75
N ASP A 26 -7.95 9.90 13.70
CA ASP A 26 -9.27 9.27 13.63
C ASP A 26 -10.19 10.12 12.74
N GLY A 27 -10.08 9.87 11.43
CA GLY A 27 -10.82 10.60 10.41
C GLY A 27 -10.15 10.62 9.05
N THR A 28 -10.73 11.38 8.12
CA THR A 28 -10.19 11.58 6.78
C THR A 28 -9.20 12.72 6.76
N ILE A 29 -8.05 12.50 6.12
CA ILE A 29 -7.04 13.54 5.86
C ILE A 29 -7.23 14.07 4.44
N ARG A 30 -7.36 15.39 4.29
CA ARG A 30 -7.39 16.08 3.00
C ARG A 30 -6.26 17.11 2.95
N ALA A 31 -5.42 17.00 1.93
CA ALA A 31 -4.44 18.04 1.58
C ALA A 31 -4.88 18.77 0.30
N THR A 32 -4.57 20.05 0.16
CA THR A 32 -4.79 20.83 -1.07
C THR A 32 -3.59 20.74 -2.02
N GLY A 33 -2.46 20.24 -1.56
CA GLY A 33 -1.25 19.95 -2.32
C GLY A 33 -0.84 18.50 -2.16
N ASP A 34 0.35 18.16 -2.63
CA ASP A 34 0.89 16.81 -2.59
C ASP A 34 1.23 16.37 -1.15
N VAL A 35 1.04 15.09 -0.87
CA VAL A 35 1.62 14.43 0.30
C VAL A 35 2.87 13.70 -0.16
N ILE A 36 4.05 14.20 0.24
CA ILE A 36 5.35 13.69 -0.21
C ILE A 36 6.07 12.95 0.91
N ALA A 37 6.80 11.90 0.54
CA ALA A 37 7.69 11.18 1.42
C ALA A 37 9.09 11.09 0.80
N TYR A 38 10.14 11.10 1.63
CA TYR A 38 11.51 10.92 1.15
C TYR A 38 11.67 9.59 0.39
N SER A 39 12.22 9.66 -0.81
CA SER A 39 12.55 8.49 -1.65
C SER A 39 13.93 8.58 -2.28
N ASP A 40 14.76 9.47 -1.75
CA ASP A 40 16.15 9.67 -2.20
C ASP A 40 16.98 8.40 -1.97
N VAL A 41 17.85 8.08 -2.93
CA VAL A 41 18.74 6.92 -2.83
C VAL A 41 19.66 6.97 -1.59
N ARG A 42 19.99 8.16 -1.11
CA ARG A 42 20.87 8.36 0.05
C ARG A 42 20.28 7.91 1.38
N VAL A 43 18.95 7.69 1.44
CA VAL A 43 18.27 7.16 2.64
C VAL A 43 17.89 5.69 2.49
N LYS A 44 18.47 4.99 1.50
CA LYS A 44 18.17 3.60 1.18
C LYS A 44 19.45 2.78 1.07
N GLU A 45 19.37 1.54 1.48
CA GLU A 45 20.44 0.55 1.32
C GLU A 45 19.87 -0.78 0.82
N ASN A 46 20.74 -1.71 0.38
CA ASN A 46 20.34 -3.04 -0.09
C ASN A 46 19.28 -3.01 -1.20
N ILE A 47 19.38 -2.03 -2.09
CA ILE A 47 18.40 -1.79 -3.16
C ILE A 47 18.47 -2.94 -4.18
N LYS A 48 17.33 -3.59 -4.41
CA LYS A 48 17.14 -4.59 -5.46
C LYS A 48 15.79 -4.42 -6.12
N THR A 49 15.70 -4.81 -7.38
CA THR A 49 14.43 -4.88 -8.11
C THR A 49 13.52 -5.94 -7.50
N ILE A 50 12.24 -5.67 -7.43
CA ILE A 50 11.25 -6.63 -6.93
C ILE A 50 11.06 -7.72 -7.99
N ASP A 51 11.23 -8.97 -7.59
CA ASP A 51 11.08 -10.14 -8.45
C ASP A 51 9.68 -10.77 -8.31
N ASN A 52 9.28 -11.58 -9.30
CA ASN A 52 8.01 -12.29 -9.35
C ASN A 52 6.80 -11.38 -9.05
N SER A 53 6.85 -10.16 -9.58
CA SER A 53 5.91 -9.10 -9.23
C SER A 53 4.52 -9.38 -9.79
N LEU A 54 4.41 -9.89 -11.02
CA LEU A 54 3.14 -10.24 -11.64
C LEU A 54 2.46 -11.39 -10.89
N GLU A 55 3.22 -12.40 -10.48
CA GLU A 55 2.71 -13.50 -9.66
C GLU A 55 2.21 -13.01 -8.30
N LYS A 56 2.96 -12.12 -7.64
CA LYS A 56 2.54 -11.49 -6.38
C LYS A 56 1.24 -10.72 -6.55
N VAL A 57 1.15 -9.86 -7.57
CA VAL A 57 -0.07 -9.07 -7.84
C VAL A 57 -1.27 -9.97 -8.13
N SER A 58 -1.09 -11.08 -8.85
CA SER A 58 -2.18 -12.02 -9.16
C SER A 58 -2.79 -12.69 -7.92
N LYS A 59 -2.05 -12.72 -6.81
CA LYS A 59 -2.51 -13.25 -5.51
C LYS A 59 -3.22 -12.20 -4.65
N LEU A 60 -3.15 -10.92 -5.03
CA LEU A 60 -3.82 -9.83 -4.30
C LEU A 60 -5.27 -9.70 -4.77
N ARG A 61 -6.11 -9.22 -3.88
CA ARG A 61 -7.53 -9.00 -4.15
C ARG A 61 -7.93 -7.58 -3.79
N GLY A 62 -8.52 -6.87 -4.76
CA GLY A 62 -9.26 -5.64 -4.51
C GLY A 62 -10.68 -5.98 -4.02
N VAL A 63 -11.20 -5.22 -3.08
CA VAL A 63 -12.52 -5.42 -2.49
C VAL A 63 -13.32 -4.13 -2.43
N GLU A 64 -14.63 -4.25 -2.57
CA GLU A 64 -15.60 -3.23 -2.13
C GLU A 64 -16.04 -3.57 -0.71
N PHE A 65 -16.19 -2.57 0.13
CA PHE A 65 -16.63 -2.75 1.52
C PHE A 65 -17.33 -1.51 2.07
N ASN A 66 -18.01 -1.69 3.19
CA ASN A 66 -18.44 -0.59 4.05
C ASN A 66 -17.66 -0.65 5.36
N LYS A 67 -17.22 0.47 5.89
CA LYS A 67 -16.71 0.52 7.25
C LYS A 67 -17.84 0.24 8.23
N ILE A 68 -17.57 -0.52 9.30
CA ILE A 68 -18.56 -0.81 10.34
C ILE A 68 -19.13 0.50 10.87
N GLY A 69 -20.45 0.61 10.88
CA GLY A 69 -21.15 1.83 11.31
C GLY A 69 -21.26 2.92 10.24
N ASN A 70 -20.77 2.69 9.03
CA ASN A 70 -20.90 3.61 7.90
C ASN A 70 -21.48 2.87 6.68
N ASN A 71 -22.51 3.44 6.06
CA ASN A 71 -23.15 2.86 4.87
C ASN A 71 -22.49 3.29 3.55
N GLU A 72 -21.49 4.13 3.59
CA GLU A 72 -20.76 4.54 2.38
C GLU A 72 -19.88 3.41 1.86
N LYS A 73 -20.01 3.12 0.58
CA LYS A 73 -19.13 2.17 -0.11
C LYS A 73 -17.72 2.71 -0.25
N SER A 74 -16.77 1.87 0.03
CA SER A 74 -15.34 2.11 -0.18
C SER A 74 -14.72 0.97 -0.97
N ILE A 75 -13.57 1.20 -1.55
CA ILE A 75 -12.74 0.19 -2.20
C ILE A 75 -11.35 0.16 -1.57
N GLY A 76 -10.74 -0.98 -1.58
CA GLY A 76 -9.39 -1.13 -1.04
C GLY A 76 -8.96 -2.59 -1.03
N VAL A 77 -8.11 -2.92 -0.07
CA VAL A 77 -7.59 -4.27 0.14
C VAL A 77 -7.77 -4.68 1.61
N ILE A 78 -7.63 -5.96 1.89
CA ILE A 78 -7.65 -6.51 3.26
C ILE A 78 -6.20 -6.71 3.72
N ALA A 79 -5.80 -6.03 4.80
CA ALA A 79 -4.43 -6.05 5.29
C ALA A 79 -3.91 -7.48 5.56
N GLN A 80 -4.75 -8.35 6.13
CA GLN A 80 -4.40 -9.75 6.42
C GLN A 80 -4.18 -10.60 5.15
N GLU A 81 -4.80 -10.23 4.03
CA GLU A 81 -4.58 -10.89 2.73
C GLU A 81 -3.27 -10.38 2.10
N ILE A 82 -3.05 -9.08 2.15
CA ILE A 82 -1.83 -8.43 1.66
C ILE A 82 -0.60 -8.95 2.40
N GLU A 83 -0.67 -9.08 3.72
CA GLU A 83 0.43 -9.55 4.56
C GLU A 83 0.99 -10.93 4.14
N LYS A 84 0.15 -11.81 3.62
CA LYS A 84 0.57 -13.14 3.16
C LYS A 84 1.41 -13.11 1.88
N VAL A 85 1.38 -12.02 1.14
CA VAL A 85 2.04 -11.87 -0.17
C VAL A 85 3.16 -10.84 -0.13
N ILE A 86 2.93 -9.69 0.46
CA ILE A 86 3.85 -8.55 0.58
C ILE A 86 3.78 -7.94 1.99
N PRO A 87 4.27 -8.65 3.01
CA PRO A 87 4.18 -8.20 4.41
C PRO A 87 4.84 -6.82 4.65
N GLU A 88 5.78 -6.41 3.79
CA GLU A 88 6.53 -5.16 3.93
C GLU A 88 5.64 -3.91 3.89
N VAL A 89 4.47 -3.98 3.27
CA VAL A 89 3.52 -2.85 3.18
C VAL A 89 2.45 -2.88 4.27
N VAL A 90 2.46 -3.90 5.13
CA VAL A 90 1.51 -4.01 6.25
C VAL A 90 2.19 -3.57 7.54
N LYS A 91 1.48 -2.77 8.30
CA LYS A 91 1.88 -2.32 9.64
C LYS A 91 0.80 -2.71 10.64
N GLU A 92 1.23 -3.06 11.83
CA GLU A 92 0.36 -3.37 12.96
C GLU A 92 0.65 -2.36 14.07
N ASP A 93 -0.40 -1.79 14.64
CA ASP A 93 -0.29 -0.90 15.78
C ASP A 93 -0.21 -1.69 17.10
N ASP A 94 -0.01 -0.99 18.20
CA ASP A 94 0.07 -1.57 19.55
C ASP A 94 -1.27 -2.15 20.06
N LYS A 95 -2.38 -1.90 19.35
CA LYS A 95 -3.71 -2.49 19.58
C LYS A 95 -3.97 -3.72 18.73
N GLY A 96 -3.01 -4.13 17.87
CA GLY A 96 -3.13 -5.25 16.94
C GLY A 96 -3.94 -4.94 15.68
N MET A 97 -4.24 -3.66 15.41
CA MET A 97 -4.92 -3.27 14.18
C MET A 97 -3.93 -3.15 13.03
N LYS A 98 -4.25 -3.81 11.91
CA LYS A 98 -3.41 -3.81 10.72
C LYS A 98 -3.83 -2.72 9.74
N SER A 99 -2.82 -2.06 9.18
CA SER A 99 -2.95 -1.01 8.17
C SER A 99 -2.04 -1.30 6.97
N VAL A 100 -2.33 -0.67 5.84
CA VAL A 100 -1.59 -0.86 4.59
C VAL A 100 -0.99 0.45 4.12
N ALA A 101 0.32 0.45 3.88
CA ALA A 101 1.02 1.55 3.22
C ALA A 101 0.72 1.51 1.71
N TYR A 102 -0.46 1.99 1.32
CA TYR A 102 -0.96 1.90 -0.06
C TYR A 102 0.01 2.45 -1.11
N GLY A 103 0.67 3.57 -0.84
CA GLY A 103 1.64 4.17 -1.75
C GLY A 103 2.82 3.25 -2.08
N ASN A 104 3.21 2.38 -1.15
CA ASN A 104 4.34 1.48 -1.34
C ASN A 104 4.05 0.32 -2.30
N ILE A 105 2.78 0.02 -2.55
CA ILE A 105 2.34 -0.99 -3.53
C ILE A 105 2.72 -0.57 -4.96
N SER A 106 2.89 0.74 -5.21
CA SER A 106 3.25 1.26 -6.54
C SER A 106 4.54 0.64 -7.10
N GLY A 107 5.54 0.38 -6.26
CA GLY A 107 6.79 -0.28 -6.68
C GLY A 107 6.55 -1.69 -7.22
N LEU A 108 5.70 -2.47 -6.55
CA LEU A 108 5.30 -3.81 -7.00
C LEU A 108 4.53 -3.74 -8.33
N LEU A 109 3.59 -2.80 -8.47
CA LEU A 109 2.79 -2.62 -9.68
C LEU A 109 3.65 -2.23 -10.88
N ILE A 110 4.67 -1.38 -10.69
CA ILE A 110 5.62 -1.01 -11.75
C ILE A 110 6.31 -2.25 -12.32
N GLU A 111 6.86 -3.11 -11.46
CA GLU A 111 7.56 -4.30 -11.92
C GLU A 111 6.60 -5.36 -12.48
N ALA A 112 5.41 -5.53 -11.90
CA ALA A 112 4.38 -6.42 -12.45
C ALA A 112 3.94 -6.00 -13.88
N ILE A 113 3.80 -4.71 -14.14
CA ILE A 113 3.48 -4.20 -15.48
C ILE A 113 4.61 -4.50 -16.47
N LYS A 114 5.87 -4.41 -16.06
CA LYS A 114 7.02 -4.73 -16.92
C LYS A 114 7.09 -6.23 -17.24
N GLU A 115 6.86 -7.10 -16.26
CA GLU A 115 6.78 -8.54 -16.45
C GLU A 115 5.65 -8.89 -17.41
N LEU A 116 4.45 -8.34 -17.22
CA LEU A 116 3.30 -8.54 -18.10
C LEU A 116 3.58 -8.06 -19.53
N LYS A 117 4.25 -6.91 -19.70
CA LYS A 117 4.67 -6.41 -21.00
C LYS A 117 5.60 -7.39 -21.72
N ALA A 118 6.57 -7.96 -21.00
CA ALA A 118 7.51 -8.93 -21.56
C ALA A 118 6.77 -10.19 -22.05
N GLU A 119 5.84 -10.74 -21.27
CA GLU A 119 5.02 -11.90 -21.66
C GLU A 119 4.19 -11.62 -22.92
N ILE A 120 3.59 -10.41 -23.02
CA ILE A 120 2.83 -10.02 -24.21
C ILE A 120 3.74 -9.93 -25.44
N GLU A 121 4.96 -9.42 -25.31
CA GLU A 121 5.92 -9.33 -26.42
C GLU A 121 6.36 -10.73 -26.90
N GLU A 122 6.55 -11.67 -26.00
CA GLU A 122 6.85 -13.08 -26.35
C GLU A 122 5.69 -13.74 -27.10
N LEU A 123 4.46 -13.57 -26.62
CA LEU A 123 3.26 -14.09 -27.29
C LEU A 123 3.08 -13.52 -28.70
N LYS A 124 3.40 -12.25 -28.92
CA LYS A 124 3.35 -11.63 -30.26
C LYS A 124 4.39 -12.24 -31.20
N LYS A 125 5.61 -12.50 -30.74
CA LYS A 125 6.66 -13.16 -31.53
C LYS A 125 6.26 -14.58 -31.93
N CYS A 126 5.69 -15.36 -31.01
CA CYS A 126 5.21 -16.71 -31.30
C CYS A 126 4.12 -16.74 -32.39
N LYS A 127 3.18 -15.78 -32.37
CA LYS A 127 2.13 -15.70 -33.40
C LYS A 127 2.67 -15.35 -34.80
N CYS A 128 3.72 -14.54 -34.90
CA CYS A 128 4.32 -14.21 -36.19
C CYS A 128 5.01 -15.42 -36.84
N ASN A 129 5.59 -16.33 -36.05
CA ASN A 129 6.29 -17.52 -36.54
C ASN A 129 5.36 -18.67 -36.93
N CYS A 130 4.07 -18.61 -36.61
CA CYS A 130 3.08 -19.65 -36.98
C CYS A 130 2.36 -19.37 -38.31
N ASN A 131 2.65 -18.26 -38.98
CA ASN A 131 2.03 -17.87 -40.27
C ASN A 131 2.97 -18.02 -41.48
N GLU A 132 4.10 -18.69 -41.32
CA GLU A 132 4.95 -19.19 -42.39
C GLU A 132 4.76 -20.72 -42.53
#